data_4045244db062064cb94010c262728ef2
#
_entry.id   4045244db062064cb94010c262728ef2
#
_cell.length_a   1.000
_cell.length_b   1.000
_cell.length_c   1.000
_cell.angle_alpha   90.00
_cell.angle_beta   90.00
_cell.angle_gamma   90.00
#
_symmetry.space_group_name_H-M   'P 1'
#
loop_
_entity.id
_entity.type
_entity.pdbx_description
1 polymer ?
#
loop_
_entity_poly.entity_id
_entity_poly.type
_entity_poly.pdbx_seq_one_letter_code
_entity_poly.pdbx_strand_id
1 'polypeptide(L)'
;MNVPAVFAALLRCPRCRGLLHESPSDLQCVSCSTTYRIVSGAPILIDPDRSVFTPAAIIDDYERERAQPPRSLLRRIGWAIASRTPHVTSHRRQEVIAQQFADQLRRERPSPAILVVGSGTEGIGVGALRAIPGATICEFDVYLTDARMLVADLLDLPFDAGSFDAVVAQGVLEHVIDPQRAVEEIHRVLKVDGLVFSTTPFVLGVHLPVADYTRFSRLALIRLFRRFVPVECDVIEGAAVALAYAQSYFWMALFSSFGWRNGAKVAKYACNYLLFFLRFLDARLRRSPVSIDAAASYYYIGRRSEQMLADREIVAMFKGVGLCPW
;
A
#
# COMPACT_ATOMS: atom_id res chain seq x y z
N MET A 1 1.41 24.02 -7.92
CA MET A 1 1.50 22.65 -7.36
C MET A 1 0.91 21.61 -8.32
N ASN A 2 1.37 20.34 -8.25
CA ASN A 2 0.80 19.21 -9.00
C ASN A 2 -0.50 18.65 -8.38
N VAL A 3 -0.86 19.11 -7.18
CA VAL A 3 -2.09 18.69 -6.49
C VAL A 3 -3.29 19.31 -7.19
N PRO A 4 -4.32 18.52 -7.55
CA PRO A 4 -5.55 19.04 -8.12
C PRO A 4 -6.17 20.12 -7.22
N ALA A 5 -6.70 21.19 -7.82
CA ALA A 5 -7.21 22.36 -7.09
C ALA A 5 -8.26 22.00 -6.02
N VAL A 6 -9.11 21.01 -6.28
CA VAL A 6 -10.09 20.49 -5.30
C VAL A 6 -9.44 19.96 -4.04
N PHE A 7 -8.27 19.31 -4.14
CA PHE A 7 -7.53 18.77 -2.99
C PHE A 7 -6.59 19.81 -2.38
N ALA A 8 -6.07 20.75 -3.19
CA ALA A 8 -5.23 21.83 -2.68
C ALA A 8 -5.96 22.66 -1.62
N ALA A 9 -7.26 22.90 -1.78
CA ALA A 9 -8.10 23.61 -0.80
C ALA A 9 -8.30 22.81 0.51
N LEU A 10 -8.14 21.49 0.47
CA LEU A 10 -8.29 20.60 1.62
C LEU A 10 -6.96 20.35 2.36
N LEU A 11 -5.83 20.83 1.83
CA LEU A 11 -4.53 20.65 2.48
C LEU A 11 -4.47 21.36 3.82
N ARG A 12 -3.88 20.67 4.80
CA ARG A 12 -3.65 21.19 6.16
C ARG A 12 -2.22 20.91 6.59
N CYS A 13 -1.75 21.75 7.50
CA CYS A 13 -0.45 21.56 8.13
C CYS A 13 -0.40 20.21 8.86
N PRO A 14 0.53 19.29 8.55
CA PRO A 14 0.64 17.99 9.25
C PRO A 14 0.96 18.18 10.74
N ARG A 15 1.65 19.28 11.14
CA ARG A 15 2.01 19.57 12.53
C ARG A 15 0.83 19.99 13.40
N CYS A 16 0.00 20.95 12.91
CA CYS A 16 -1.02 21.59 13.74
C CYS A 16 -2.41 21.66 13.09
N ARG A 17 -2.60 21.11 11.88
CA ARG A 17 -3.84 21.14 11.09
C ARG A 17 -4.29 22.56 10.68
N GLY A 18 -3.46 23.57 10.86
CA GLY A 18 -3.73 24.92 10.40
C GLY A 18 -3.74 25.05 8.88
N LEU A 19 -4.32 26.14 8.39
CA LEU A 19 -4.36 26.48 6.97
C LEU A 19 -2.95 26.69 6.42
N LEU A 20 -2.75 26.32 5.16
CA LEU A 20 -1.51 26.51 4.43
C LEU A 20 -1.69 27.67 3.42
N HIS A 21 -0.75 28.59 3.42
CA HIS A 21 -0.64 29.66 2.44
C HIS A 21 0.41 29.29 1.41
N GLU A 22 0.05 29.32 0.12
CA GLU A 22 0.95 28.99 -0.99
C GLU A 22 1.77 30.22 -1.40
N SER A 23 3.08 30.01 -1.52
CA SER A 23 4.03 30.89 -2.19
C SER A 23 4.68 30.15 -3.37
N PRO A 24 5.44 30.80 -4.25
CA PRO A 24 5.97 30.14 -5.46
C PRO A 24 6.80 28.86 -5.23
N SER A 25 7.48 28.78 -4.08
CA SER A 25 8.40 27.67 -3.75
C SER A 25 7.99 26.85 -2.53
N ASP A 26 7.00 27.32 -1.75
CA ASP A 26 6.73 26.79 -0.43
C ASP A 26 5.24 26.90 -0.06
N LEU A 27 4.84 26.07 0.91
CA LEU A 27 3.60 26.21 1.66
C LEU A 27 3.93 26.62 3.09
N GLN A 28 3.37 27.72 3.59
CA GLN A 28 3.57 28.16 4.96
C GLN A 28 2.29 27.98 5.79
N CYS A 29 2.43 27.41 6.98
CA CYS A 29 1.32 27.30 7.91
C CYS A 29 1.02 28.65 8.56
N VAL A 30 -0.24 29.09 8.47
CA VAL A 30 -0.70 30.38 9.07
C VAL A 30 -0.66 30.32 10.59
N SER A 31 -0.85 29.15 11.21
CA SER A 31 -0.98 28.98 12.66
C SER A 31 0.35 28.74 13.38
N CYS A 32 1.25 27.92 12.83
CA CYS A 32 2.51 27.54 13.48
C CYS A 32 3.76 28.03 12.72
N SER A 33 3.57 28.75 11.62
CA SER A 33 4.62 29.31 10.76
C SER A 33 5.60 28.29 10.16
N THR A 34 5.33 26.98 10.30
CA THR A 34 6.14 25.94 9.66
C THR A 34 6.05 26.04 8.15
N THR A 35 7.20 25.93 7.47
CA THR A 35 7.29 26.04 6.01
C THR A 35 7.59 24.67 5.39
N TYR A 36 6.90 24.34 4.32
CA TYR A 36 7.01 23.09 3.59
C TYR A 36 7.39 23.37 2.13
N ARG A 37 8.51 22.80 1.68
CA ARG A 37 9.03 23.03 0.32
C ARG A 37 8.16 22.41 -0.75
N ILE A 38 8.06 23.08 -1.90
CA ILE A 38 7.51 22.53 -3.15
C ILE A 38 8.70 22.20 -4.06
N VAL A 39 8.86 20.92 -4.41
CA VAL A 39 9.94 20.43 -5.29
C VAL A 39 9.33 19.74 -6.50
N SER A 40 9.70 20.15 -7.70
CA SER A 40 9.12 19.66 -8.97
C SER A 40 7.59 19.71 -9.00
N GLY A 41 7.00 20.75 -8.35
CA GLY A 41 5.55 20.92 -8.26
C GLY A 41 4.86 20.08 -7.17
N ALA A 42 5.57 19.18 -6.49
CA ALA A 42 5.04 18.39 -5.38
C ALA A 42 5.39 19.05 -4.03
N PRO A 43 4.40 19.40 -3.19
CA PRO A 43 4.67 19.84 -1.84
C PRO A 43 5.10 18.66 -0.96
N ILE A 44 6.10 18.88 -0.10
CA ILE A 44 6.61 17.89 0.85
C ILE A 44 6.00 18.22 2.22
N LEU A 45 4.83 17.65 2.50
CA LEU A 45 4.06 17.85 3.72
C LEU A 45 4.38 16.78 4.77
N ILE A 46 5.60 16.82 5.28
CA ILE A 46 6.11 15.94 6.35
C ILE A 46 6.59 16.81 7.51
N ASP A 47 6.15 16.48 8.73
CA ASP A 47 6.70 17.03 9.97
C ASP A 47 7.88 16.13 10.42
N PRO A 48 9.13 16.63 10.35
CA PRO A 48 10.30 15.80 10.69
C PRO A 48 10.37 15.44 12.19
N ASP A 49 9.65 16.15 13.06
CA ASP A 49 9.62 15.85 14.50
C ASP A 49 8.67 14.67 14.82
N ARG A 50 7.82 14.28 13.87
CA ARG A 50 6.77 13.26 14.06
C ARG A 50 6.86 12.09 13.06
N SER A 51 7.69 12.21 12.05
CA SER A 51 7.88 11.22 11.00
C SER A 51 9.28 10.62 11.08
N VAL A 52 9.41 9.37 10.66
CA VAL A 52 10.71 8.72 10.43
C VAL A 52 11.39 9.24 9.15
N PHE A 53 10.63 9.92 8.30
CA PHE A 53 11.11 10.53 7.07
C PHE A 53 11.46 12.00 7.30
N THR A 54 12.56 12.46 6.70
CA THR A 54 12.93 13.87 6.73
C THR A 54 12.86 14.47 5.34
N PRO A 55 12.34 15.73 5.20
CA PRO A 55 12.29 16.40 3.90
C PRO A 55 13.65 16.46 3.19
N ALA A 56 14.75 16.66 3.96
CA ALA A 56 16.10 16.71 3.40
C ALA A 56 16.50 15.38 2.76
N ALA A 57 16.33 14.25 3.46
CA ALA A 57 16.67 12.92 2.92
C ALA A 57 15.83 12.58 1.67
N ILE A 58 14.55 12.96 1.64
CA ILE A 58 13.67 12.75 0.49
C ILE A 58 14.17 13.52 -0.75
N ILE A 59 14.59 14.78 -0.55
CA ILE A 59 15.12 15.62 -1.62
C ILE A 59 16.47 15.08 -2.10
N ASP A 60 17.38 14.71 -1.18
CA ASP A 60 18.68 14.15 -1.51
C ASP A 60 18.57 12.84 -2.30
N ASP A 61 17.63 11.96 -1.94
CA ASP A 61 17.37 10.72 -2.65
C ASP A 61 16.85 10.99 -4.07
N TYR A 62 15.92 11.91 -4.22
CA TYR A 62 15.37 12.33 -5.51
C TYR A 62 16.47 12.91 -6.42
N GLU A 63 17.30 13.81 -5.92
CA GLU A 63 18.40 14.42 -6.67
C GLU A 63 19.45 13.36 -7.07
N ARG A 64 19.76 12.42 -6.16
CA ARG A 64 20.67 11.30 -6.42
C ARG A 64 20.13 10.37 -7.52
N GLU A 65 18.84 10.07 -7.51
CA GLU A 65 18.22 9.25 -8.55
C GLU A 65 18.28 9.94 -9.92
N ARG A 66 18.02 11.24 -9.99
CA ARG A 66 18.11 12.03 -11.22
C ARG A 66 19.53 12.15 -11.77
N ALA A 67 20.52 12.19 -10.89
CA ALA A 67 21.93 12.25 -11.27
C ALA A 67 22.49 10.90 -11.76
N GLN A 68 21.77 9.79 -11.58
CA GLN A 68 22.23 8.48 -12.03
C GLN A 68 22.25 8.39 -13.56
N PRO A 69 23.35 7.89 -14.14
CA PRO A 69 23.40 7.65 -15.58
C PRO A 69 22.38 6.58 -15.98
N PRO A 70 21.87 6.63 -17.22
CA PRO A 70 20.93 5.64 -17.71
C PRO A 70 21.52 4.22 -17.58
N ARG A 71 20.67 3.26 -17.19
CA ARG A 71 21.10 1.87 -16.97
C ARG A 71 21.88 1.34 -18.18
N SER A 72 23.04 0.74 -17.94
CA SER A 72 23.84 0.13 -19.00
C SER A 72 23.02 -0.87 -19.82
N LEU A 73 23.39 -1.08 -21.09
CA LEU A 73 22.71 -1.99 -22.00
C LEU A 73 22.55 -3.40 -21.39
N LEU A 74 23.59 -3.92 -20.74
CA LEU A 74 23.54 -5.24 -20.06
C LEU A 74 22.52 -5.29 -18.95
N ARG A 75 22.40 -4.21 -18.14
CA ARG A 75 21.36 -4.12 -17.10
C ARG A 75 19.96 -4.01 -17.71
N ARG A 76 19.80 -3.32 -18.84
CA ARG A 76 18.52 -3.24 -19.58
C ARG A 76 18.12 -4.61 -20.12
N ILE A 77 19.05 -5.37 -20.73
CA ILE A 77 18.82 -6.74 -21.21
C ILE A 77 18.48 -7.66 -20.04
N GLY A 78 19.26 -7.62 -18.96
CA GLY A 78 18.98 -8.41 -17.76
C GLY A 78 17.61 -8.12 -17.16
N TRP A 79 17.19 -6.86 -17.12
CA TRP A 79 15.85 -6.45 -16.67
C TRP A 79 14.75 -6.95 -17.63
N ALA A 80 14.97 -6.84 -18.95
CA ALA A 80 14.01 -7.33 -19.95
C ALA A 80 13.82 -8.85 -19.91
N ILE A 81 14.86 -9.62 -19.58
CA ILE A 81 14.76 -11.06 -19.34
C ILE A 81 14.02 -11.33 -18.04
N ALA A 82 14.39 -10.65 -16.96
CA ALA A 82 13.76 -10.82 -15.66
C ALA A 82 12.27 -10.46 -15.69
N SER A 83 11.88 -9.41 -16.40
CA SER A 83 10.47 -8.99 -16.53
C SER A 83 9.60 -9.97 -17.35
N ARG A 84 10.23 -10.83 -18.17
CA ARG A 84 9.54 -11.90 -18.93
C ARG A 84 9.55 -13.24 -18.22
N THR A 85 10.31 -13.37 -17.12
CA THR A 85 10.32 -14.61 -16.32
C THR A 85 8.95 -14.78 -15.66
N PRO A 86 8.31 -15.96 -15.76
CA PRO A 86 7.07 -16.21 -15.06
C PRO A 86 7.24 -16.00 -13.56
N HIS A 87 6.34 -15.25 -12.96
CA HIS A 87 6.31 -15.04 -11.52
C HIS A 87 5.28 -15.92 -10.85
N VAL A 88 5.58 -16.34 -9.62
CA VAL A 88 4.64 -17.09 -8.77
C VAL A 88 3.42 -16.22 -8.44
N THR A 89 3.63 -14.94 -8.20
CA THR A 89 2.54 -13.98 -8.01
C THR A 89 1.91 -13.59 -9.33
N SER A 90 0.60 -13.42 -9.29
CA SER A 90 -0.17 -12.87 -10.41
C SER A 90 -1.02 -11.72 -9.88
N HIS A 91 -0.75 -10.51 -10.32
CA HIS A 91 -1.55 -9.33 -9.94
C HIS A 91 -3.01 -9.41 -10.43
N ARG A 92 -3.34 -10.38 -11.30
CA ARG A 92 -4.67 -10.52 -11.90
C ARG A 92 -5.82 -10.55 -10.88
N ARG A 93 -5.65 -11.23 -9.73
CA ARG A 93 -6.71 -11.25 -8.72
C ARG A 93 -6.84 -9.90 -8.03
N GLN A 94 -5.73 -9.27 -7.73
CA GLN A 94 -5.73 -7.93 -7.14
C GLN A 94 -6.38 -6.91 -8.08
N GLU A 95 -6.12 -7.00 -9.39
CA GLU A 95 -6.79 -6.19 -10.42
C GLU A 95 -8.31 -6.44 -10.42
N VAL A 96 -8.75 -7.70 -10.36
CA VAL A 96 -10.18 -8.05 -10.29
C VAL A 96 -10.83 -7.46 -9.05
N ILE A 97 -10.20 -7.57 -7.88
CA ILE A 97 -10.72 -7.00 -6.63
C ILE A 97 -10.77 -5.48 -6.72
N ALA A 98 -9.72 -4.85 -7.25
CA ALA A 98 -9.70 -3.40 -7.46
C ALA A 98 -10.79 -2.93 -8.43
N GLN A 99 -11.07 -3.70 -9.49
CA GLN A 99 -12.18 -3.43 -10.41
C GLN A 99 -13.53 -3.55 -9.71
N GLN A 100 -13.73 -4.59 -8.90
CA GLN A 100 -14.97 -4.77 -8.12
C GLN A 100 -15.18 -3.61 -7.12
N PHE A 101 -14.11 -3.18 -6.45
CA PHE A 101 -14.12 -2.01 -5.58
C PHE A 101 -14.46 -0.73 -6.35
N ALA A 102 -13.85 -0.50 -7.52
CA ALA A 102 -14.15 0.65 -8.38
C ALA A 102 -15.61 0.65 -8.87
N ASP A 103 -16.13 -0.53 -9.25
CA ASP A 103 -17.53 -0.68 -9.67
C ASP A 103 -18.51 -0.43 -8.51
N GLN A 104 -18.18 -0.85 -7.29
CA GLN A 104 -18.96 -0.54 -6.10
C GLN A 104 -18.94 0.97 -5.83
N LEU A 105 -17.76 1.58 -5.81
CA LEU A 105 -17.60 3.02 -5.56
C LEU A 105 -18.36 3.85 -6.59
N ARG A 106 -18.29 3.49 -7.87
CA ARG A 106 -19.03 4.16 -8.96
C ARG A 106 -20.55 4.12 -8.76
N ARG A 107 -21.07 2.98 -8.27
CA ARG A 107 -22.52 2.86 -7.99
C ARG A 107 -22.97 3.73 -6.83
N GLU A 108 -22.13 3.88 -5.81
CA GLU A 108 -22.45 4.59 -4.59
C GLU A 108 -22.15 6.10 -4.66
N ARG A 109 -21.15 6.49 -5.47
CA ARG A 109 -20.63 7.86 -5.58
C ARG A 109 -20.42 8.24 -7.06
N PRO A 110 -21.24 9.11 -7.65
CA PRO A 110 -21.15 9.46 -9.07
C PRO A 110 -19.82 10.17 -9.45
N SER A 111 -19.22 10.94 -8.55
CA SER A 111 -17.98 11.70 -8.78
C SER A 111 -17.10 11.62 -7.54
N PRO A 112 -16.49 10.44 -7.24
CA PRO A 112 -15.81 10.23 -5.96
C PRO A 112 -14.49 10.99 -5.88
N ALA A 113 -14.20 11.55 -4.71
CA ALA A 113 -12.88 12.02 -4.29
C ALA A 113 -12.11 10.84 -3.67
N ILE A 114 -11.00 10.42 -4.28
CA ILE A 114 -10.26 9.21 -3.92
C ILE A 114 -8.85 9.59 -3.50
N LEU A 115 -8.39 9.07 -2.36
CA LEU A 115 -7.01 9.14 -1.92
C LEU A 115 -6.32 7.80 -2.16
N VAL A 116 -5.21 7.80 -2.90
CA VAL A 116 -4.35 6.63 -3.11
C VAL A 116 -3.05 6.83 -2.34
N VAL A 117 -2.81 5.94 -1.38
CA VAL A 117 -1.68 5.95 -0.46
C VAL A 117 -0.60 5.00 -0.95
N GLY A 118 0.65 5.43 -0.96
CA GLY A 118 1.76 4.57 -1.37
C GLY A 118 1.64 4.16 -2.83
N SER A 119 1.33 5.12 -3.72
CA SER A 119 1.03 4.83 -5.13
C SER A 119 2.24 4.27 -5.90
N GLY A 120 3.45 4.30 -5.35
CA GLY A 120 4.66 3.85 -6.01
C GLY A 120 4.85 4.48 -7.39
N THR A 121 5.20 3.69 -8.39
CA THR A 121 5.23 4.13 -9.80
C THR A 121 3.87 3.96 -10.49
N GLU A 122 3.15 2.90 -10.18
CA GLU A 122 1.75 2.67 -10.59
C GLU A 122 1.13 1.65 -9.62
N GLY A 123 0.12 2.06 -8.85
CA GLY A 123 -0.61 1.17 -7.95
C GLY A 123 -1.45 0.15 -8.74
N ILE A 124 -1.48 -1.11 -8.29
CA ILE A 124 -2.26 -2.16 -8.95
C ILE A 124 -3.74 -1.80 -8.89
N GLY A 125 -4.39 -1.74 -10.08
CA GLY A 125 -5.83 -1.43 -10.18
C GLY A 125 -6.20 0.05 -10.05
N VAL A 126 -5.24 0.97 -9.91
CA VAL A 126 -5.51 2.43 -9.94
C VAL A 126 -6.15 2.83 -11.27
N GLY A 127 -5.82 2.15 -12.36
CA GLY A 127 -6.48 2.35 -13.67
C GLY A 127 -8.00 2.19 -13.62
N ALA A 128 -8.52 1.24 -12.83
CA ALA A 128 -9.95 1.05 -12.66
C ALA A 128 -10.61 2.24 -11.93
N LEU A 129 -9.91 2.85 -10.96
CA LEU A 129 -10.39 4.05 -10.28
C LEU A 129 -10.39 5.27 -11.19
N ARG A 130 -9.34 5.43 -12.03
CA ARG A 130 -9.26 6.50 -13.02
C ARG A 130 -10.33 6.39 -14.11
N ALA A 131 -10.84 5.18 -14.36
CA ALA A 131 -11.93 4.95 -15.32
C ALA A 131 -13.33 5.32 -14.78
N ILE A 132 -13.48 5.67 -13.50
CA ILE A 132 -14.74 6.12 -12.92
C ILE A 132 -15.03 7.54 -13.45
N PRO A 133 -16.15 7.79 -14.17
CA PRO A 133 -16.49 9.11 -14.66
C PRO A 133 -16.58 10.14 -13.53
N GLY A 134 -15.94 11.28 -13.69
CA GLY A 134 -15.95 12.34 -12.68
C GLY A 134 -15.13 12.08 -11.42
N ALA A 135 -14.44 10.95 -11.30
CA ALA A 135 -13.55 10.69 -10.19
C ALA A 135 -12.39 11.70 -10.17
N THR A 136 -12.07 12.18 -8.98
CA THR A 136 -10.87 12.95 -8.72
C THR A 136 -9.94 12.16 -7.81
N ILE A 137 -8.70 11.97 -8.22
CA ILE A 137 -7.73 11.14 -7.49
C ILE A 137 -6.58 11.99 -7.00
N CYS A 138 -6.29 11.91 -5.70
CA CYS A 138 -5.08 12.41 -5.09
C CYS A 138 -4.16 11.23 -4.78
N GLU A 139 -2.94 11.25 -5.30
CA GLU A 139 -1.94 10.21 -5.08
C GLU A 139 -0.78 10.78 -4.28
N PHE A 140 -0.37 10.08 -3.23
CA PHE A 140 0.83 10.47 -2.48
C PHE A 140 1.69 9.26 -2.11
N ASP A 141 2.93 9.57 -1.76
CA ASP A 141 3.91 8.62 -1.25
C ASP A 141 4.90 9.35 -0.35
N VAL A 142 5.76 8.63 0.33
CA VAL A 142 6.91 9.18 1.06
C VAL A 142 8.10 9.46 0.15
N TYR A 143 8.07 8.99 -1.11
CA TYR A 143 9.12 9.19 -2.10
C TYR A 143 8.73 10.28 -3.11
N LEU A 144 9.69 11.16 -3.44
CA LEU A 144 9.52 12.19 -4.45
C LEU A 144 9.88 11.64 -5.84
N THR A 145 9.05 11.94 -6.85
CA THR A 145 9.31 11.68 -8.27
C THR A 145 8.78 12.84 -9.11
N ASP A 146 9.20 12.98 -10.37
CA ASP A 146 8.72 14.05 -11.26
C ASP A 146 7.19 14.02 -11.49
N ALA A 147 6.57 12.84 -11.39
CA ALA A 147 5.13 12.66 -11.56
C ALA A 147 4.34 12.74 -10.24
N ARG A 148 5.01 12.95 -9.10
CA ARG A 148 4.35 12.94 -7.79
C ARG A 148 3.47 14.18 -7.60
N MET A 149 2.26 13.96 -7.09
CA MET A 149 1.34 15.05 -6.74
C MET A 149 1.67 15.65 -5.37
N LEU A 150 2.01 14.77 -4.41
CA LEU A 150 2.18 15.13 -3.00
C LEU A 150 3.14 14.15 -2.33
N VAL A 151 4.00 14.64 -1.46
CA VAL A 151 4.81 13.82 -0.54
C VAL A 151 4.28 14.02 0.88
N ALA A 152 3.86 12.94 1.53
CA ALA A 152 3.26 12.98 2.86
C ALA A 152 3.49 11.66 3.61
N ASP A 153 3.33 11.71 4.94
CA ASP A 153 3.34 10.53 5.81
C ASP A 153 1.89 10.11 6.11
N LEU A 154 1.60 8.82 5.99
CA LEU A 154 0.30 8.25 6.33
C LEU A 154 -0.05 8.42 7.81
N LEU A 155 0.95 8.59 8.68
CA LEU A 155 0.75 8.82 10.12
C LEU A 155 0.21 10.22 10.46
N ASP A 156 0.31 11.18 9.53
CA ASP A 156 -0.15 12.56 9.70
C ASP A 156 -0.67 13.12 8.36
N LEU A 157 -1.75 12.54 7.84
CA LEU A 157 -2.32 12.95 6.55
C LEU A 157 -2.65 14.43 6.51
N PRO A 158 -2.09 15.20 5.54
CA PRO A 158 -2.25 16.64 5.49
C PRO A 158 -3.58 17.07 4.84
N PHE A 159 -4.69 16.49 5.29
CA PHE A 159 -6.03 16.79 4.78
C PHE A 159 -7.03 17.02 5.92
N ASP A 160 -8.08 17.75 5.64
CA ASP A 160 -9.23 17.88 6.55
C ASP A 160 -9.90 16.53 6.81
N ALA A 161 -10.60 16.43 7.93
CA ALA A 161 -11.48 15.31 8.20
C ALA A 161 -12.62 15.26 7.16
N GLY A 162 -13.01 14.05 6.75
CA GLY A 162 -14.12 13.88 5.82
C GLY A 162 -13.87 14.43 4.41
N SER A 163 -12.63 14.40 3.93
CA SER A 163 -12.26 14.91 2.61
C SER A 163 -12.53 13.93 1.46
N PHE A 164 -12.47 12.63 1.71
CA PHE A 164 -12.47 11.61 0.68
C PHE A 164 -13.66 10.65 0.76
N ASP A 165 -14.18 10.24 -0.39
CA ASP A 165 -15.20 9.19 -0.52
C ASP A 165 -14.57 7.80 -0.42
N ALA A 166 -13.31 7.66 -0.84
CA ALA A 166 -12.57 6.42 -0.72
C ALA A 166 -11.08 6.65 -0.43
N VAL A 167 -10.47 5.71 0.32
CA VAL A 167 -9.02 5.62 0.52
C VAL A 167 -8.55 4.23 0.09
N VAL A 168 -7.47 4.19 -0.71
CA VAL A 168 -6.84 2.96 -1.20
C VAL A 168 -5.41 2.90 -0.68
N ALA A 169 -5.10 1.86 0.11
CA ALA A 169 -3.79 1.64 0.73
C ALA A 169 -3.33 0.19 0.47
N GLN A 170 -2.67 -0.04 -0.64
CA GLN A 170 -2.26 -1.38 -1.09
C GLN A 170 -0.78 -1.62 -0.85
N GLY A 171 -0.44 -2.61 0.00
CA GLY A 171 0.95 -2.92 0.30
C GLY A 171 1.65 -1.75 1.02
N VAL A 172 0.98 -1.12 1.97
CA VAL A 172 1.47 0.06 2.69
C VAL A 172 1.54 -0.17 4.19
N LEU A 173 0.51 -0.77 4.78
CA LEU A 173 0.38 -0.86 6.24
C LEU A 173 1.47 -1.71 6.90
N GLU A 174 2.06 -2.64 6.19
CA GLU A 174 3.22 -3.41 6.63
C GLU A 174 4.49 -2.57 6.74
N HIS A 175 4.55 -1.45 6.02
CA HIS A 175 5.70 -0.54 5.93
C HIS A 175 5.58 0.67 6.86
N VAL A 176 4.50 0.77 7.62
CA VAL A 176 4.25 1.87 8.56
C VAL A 176 4.64 1.44 9.96
N ILE A 177 5.36 2.30 10.67
CA ILE A 177 5.83 2.01 12.04
C ILE A 177 4.68 1.89 13.05
N ASP A 178 3.59 2.62 12.84
CA ASP A 178 2.37 2.58 13.65
C ASP A 178 1.13 2.41 12.75
N PRO A 179 0.79 1.18 12.36
CA PRO A 179 -0.36 0.92 11.50
C PRO A 179 -1.70 1.26 12.14
N GLN A 180 -1.80 1.28 13.48
CA GLN A 180 -3.02 1.69 14.17
C GLN A 180 -3.30 3.18 13.92
N ARG A 181 -2.30 4.02 14.12
CA ARG A 181 -2.39 5.46 13.84
C ARG A 181 -2.66 5.74 12.35
N ALA A 182 -2.02 4.98 11.45
CA ALA A 182 -2.26 5.09 10.02
C ALA A 182 -3.74 4.84 9.67
N VAL A 183 -4.36 3.82 10.25
CA VAL A 183 -5.78 3.50 10.02
C VAL A 183 -6.71 4.54 10.69
N GLU A 184 -6.32 5.12 11.81
CA GLU A 184 -7.04 6.25 12.43
C GLU A 184 -7.02 7.49 11.53
N GLU A 185 -5.91 7.80 10.89
CA GLU A 185 -5.82 8.88 9.90
C GLU A 185 -6.65 8.58 8.64
N ILE A 186 -6.64 7.34 8.13
CA ILE A 186 -7.53 6.91 7.05
C ILE A 186 -8.99 7.11 7.45
N HIS A 187 -9.37 6.70 8.67
CA HIS A 187 -10.73 6.90 9.17
C HIS A 187 -11.09 8.38 9.27
N ARG A 188 -10.18 9.23 9.75
CA ARG A 188 -10.41 10.66 9.91
C ARG A 188 -10.67 11.36 8.58
N VAL A 189 -9.87 11.07 7.54
CA VAL A 189 -9.98 11.75 6.24
C VAL A 189 -11.12 11.22 5.37
N LEU A 190 -11.66 10.04 5.65
CA LEU A 190 -12.83 9.52 4.96
C LEU A 190 -14.10 10.28 5.38
N LYS A 191 -14.99 10.53 4.45
CA LYS A 191 -16.37 10.96 4.71
C LYS A 191 -17.14 9.88 5.48
N VAL A 192 -18.25 10.25 6.11
CA VAL A 192 -19.18 9.26 6.66
C VAL A 192 -19.61 8.31 5.54
N ASP A 193 -19.67 7.02 5.85
CA ASP A 193 -19.93 5.94 4.88
C ASP A 193 -18.92 5.83 3.73
N GLY A 194 -17.78 6.49 3.84
CA GLY A 194 -16.67 6.35 2.90
C GLY A 194 -16.04 4.96 2.94
N LEU A 195 -15.42 4.54 1.86
CA LEU A 195 -14.86 3.20 1.69
C LEU A 195 -13.34 3.19 1.85
N VAL A 196 -12.80 2.16 2.49
CA VAL A 196 -11.37 1.85 2.47
C VAL A 196 -11.14 0.54 1.73
N PHE A 197 -10.08 0.52 0.90
CA PHE A 197 -9.54 -0.69 0.29
C PHE A 197 -8.07 -0.82 0.66
N SER A 198 -7.71 -1.91 1.32
CA SER A 198 -6.33 -2.19 1.73
C SER A 198 -5.92 -3.61 1.36
N THR A 199 -4.63 -3.79 1.06
CA THR A 199 -4.02 -5.11 0.88
C THR A 199 -2.77 -5.21 1.73
N THR A 200 -2.53 -6.39 2.34
CA THR A 200 -1.35 -6.63 3.19
C THR A 200 -0.81 -8.04 3.00
N PRO A 201 0.51 -8.26 3.06
CA PRO A 201 1.11 -9.59 3.11
C PRO A 201 0.89 -10.25 4.47
N PHE A 202 0.89 -11.59 4.48
CA PHE A 202 0.90 -12.40 5.70
C PHE A 202 2.03 -13.42 5.67
N VAL A 203 1.91 -14.53 4.94
CA VAL A 203 3.00 -15.52 4.83
C VAL A 203 3.90 -15.17 3.65
N LEU A 204 4.49 -13.99 3.71
CA LEU A 204 5.50 -13.50 2.76
C LEU A 204 6.72 -13.00 3.51
N GLY A 205 7.90 -13.24 2.93
CA GLY A 205 9.14 -12.70 3.46
C GLY A 205 9.21 -11.17 3.37
N VAL A 206 10.17 -10.61 4.11
CA VAL A 206 10.50 -9.18 4.04
C VAL A 206 10.86 -8.79 2.60
N HIS A 207 10.22 -7.77 2.06
CA HIS A 207 10.40 -7.35 0.69
C HIS A 207 10.85 -5.90 0.52
N LEU A 208 10.76 -5.08 1.59
CA LEU A 208 11.35 -3.75 1.63
C LEU A 208 12.35 -3.67 2.80
N PRO A 209 13.67 -3.67 2.54
CA PRO A 209 14.69 -3.90 3.58
C PRO A 209 14.74 -2.83 4.67
N VAL A 210 14.26 -1.62 4.44
CA VAL A 210 14.42 -0.47 5.34
C VAL A 210 13.16 -0.21 6.17
N ALA A 211 11.99 -0.65 5.71
CA ALA A 211 10.71 -0.38 6.36
C ALA A 211 9.73 -1.53 6.07
N ASP A 212 9.82 -2.60 6.84
CA ASP A 212 8.93 -3.75 6.73
C ASP A 212 8.72 -4.29 8.15
N TYR A 213 7.68 -3.80 8.83
CA TYR A 213 7.51 -3.93 10.28
C TYR A 213 6.50 -5.00 10.68
N THR A 214 5.42 -5.18 9.90
CA THR A 214 4.26 -5.93 10.39
C THR A 214 3.72 -6.92 9.35
N ARG A 215 3.22 -8.05 9.83
CA ARG A 215 2.42 -9.02 9.09
C ARG A 215 1.09 -9.21 9.80
N PHE A 216 0.00 -9.10 9.04
CA PHE A 216 -1.35 -9.21 9.61
C PHE A 216 -1.99 -10.53 9.22
N SER A 217 -2.37 -11.36 10.20
CA SER A 217 -3.36 -12.40 9.95
C SER A 217 -4.71 -11.77 9.60
N ARG A 218 -5.62 -12.57 9.05
CA ARG A 218 -6.95 -12.06 8.67
C ARG A 218 -7.68 -11.37 9.83
N LEU A 219 -7.67 -11.96 11.03
CA LEU A 219 -8.30 -11.36 12.21
C LEU A 219 -7.56 -10.11 12.69
N ALA A 220 -6.22 -10.11 12.63
CA ALA A 220 -5.43 -8.94 12.99
C ALA A 220 -5.75 -7.76 12.06
N LEU A 221 -5.94 -8.02 10.76
CA LEU A 221 -6.35 -7.00 9.78
C LEU A 221 -7.75 -6.47 10.08
N ILE A 222 -8.73 -7.33 10.35
CA ILE A 222 -10.08 -6.91 10.76
C ILE A 222 -10.03 -6.08 12.05
N ARG A 223 -9.22 -6.49 13.04
CA ARG A 223 -9.03 -5.77 14.31
C ARG A 223 -8.39 -4.40 14.09
N LEU A 224 -7.43 -4.30 13.18
CA LEU A 224 -6.81 -3.02 12.82
C LEU A 224 -7.85 -2.04 12.26
N PHE A 225 -8.78 -2.54 11.44
CA PHE A 225 -9.88 -1.77 10.86
C PHE A 225 -11.18 -1.82 11.68
N ARG A 226 -11.11 -2.00 13.00
CA ARG A 226 -12.31 -2.18 13.86
C ARG A 226 -13.28 -0.99 13.90
N ARG A 227 -12.86 0.19 13.42
CA ARG A 227 -13.71 1.38 13.23
C ARG A 227 -14.39 1.43 11.86
N PHE A 228 -14.40 0.31 11.16
CA PHE A 228 -15.05 0.13 9.87
C PHE A 228 -15.97 -1.07 9.92
N VAL A 229 -17.13 -0.98 9.28
CA VAL A 229 -17.95 -2.16 9.01
C VAL A 229 -17.31 -2.94 7.87
N PRO A 230 -16.87 -4.20 8.09
CA PRO A 230 -16.26 -4.99 7.03
C PRO A 230 -17.27 -5.28 5.91
N VAL A 231 -16.94 -4.87 4.69
CA VAL A 231 -17.66 -5.26 3.48
C VAL A 231 -17.13 -6.59 2.98
N GLU A 232 -15.80 -6.69 2.91
CA GLU A 232 -15.13 -7.93 2.52
C GLU A 232 -13.72 -7.99 3.13
N CYS A 233 -13.29 -9.18 3.59
CA CYS A 233 -11.92 -9.45 3.99
C CYS A 233 -11.60 -10.89 3.63
N ASP A 234 -10.71 -11.08 2.64
CA ASP A 234 -10.44 -12.41 2.10
C ASP A 234 -9.03 -12.50 1.50
N VAL A 235 -8.69 -13.68 0.99
CA VAL A 235 -7.39 -14.04 0.43
C VAL A 235 -7.21 -13.43 -0.96
N ILE A 236 -6.08 -12.77 -1.20
CA ILE A 236 -5.61 -12.43 -2.56
C ILE A 236 -4.82 -13.61 -3.11
N GLU A 237 -3.76 -13.99 -2.41
CA GLU A 237 -2.87 -15.09 -2.75
C GLU A 237 -2.85 -16.07 -1.58
N GLY A 238 -3.11 -17.34 -1.87
CA GLY A 238 -3.30 -18.37 -0.86
C GLY A 238 -2.03 -19.16 -0.53
N ALA A 239 -2.24 -20.36 0.01
CA ALA A 239 -1.19 -21.22 0.54
C ALA A 239 -0.20 -21.73 -0.53
N ALA A 240 -0.63 -21.88 -1.81
CA ALA A 240 0.27 -22.34 -2.87
C ALA A 240 1.31 -21.27 -3.22
N VAL A 241 0.93 -19.99 -3.24
CA VAL A 241 1.86 -18.88 -3.42
C VAL A 241 2.76 -18.73 -2.20
N ALA A 242 2.23 -18.85 -0.98
CA ALA A 242 3.02 -18.86 0.25
C ALA A 242 4.10 -19.96 0.25
N LEU A 243 3.75 -21.19 -0.16
CA LEU A 243 4.70 -22.29 -0.32
C LEU A 243 5.83 -21.95 -1.29
N ALA A 244 5.51 -21.38 -2.46
CA ALA A 244 6.51 -21.02 -3.45
C ALA A 244 7.49 -19.94 -2.93
N TYR A 245 6.99 -18.97 -2.17
CA TYR A 245 7.86 -18.00 -1.50
C TYR A 245 8.74 -18.67 -0.44
N ALA A 246 8.18 -19.51 0.42
CA ALA A 246 8.94 -20.23 1.44
C ALA A 246 10.07 -21.08 0.82
N GLN A 247 9.79 -21.78 -0.27
CA GLN A 247 10.80 -22.52 -1.04
C GLN A 247 11.88 -21.61 -1.60
N SER A 248 11.51 -20.47 -2.16
CA SER A 248 12.48 -19.51 -2.69
C SER A 248 13.42 -19.01 -1.60
N TYR A 249 12.89 -18.62 -0.44
CA TYR A 249 13.69 -18.18 0.71
C TYR A 249 14.59 -19.29 1.27
N PHE A 250 14.09 -20.54 1.34
CA PHE A 250 14.89 -21.67 1.78
C PHE A 250 16.14 -21.85 0.92
N TRP A 251 15.98 -21.92 -0.40
CA TRP A 251 17.11 -22.10 -1.30
C TRP A 251 18.05 -20.89 -1.32
N MET A 252 17.51 -19.67 -1.27
CA MET A 252 18.33 -18.47 -1.16
C MET A 252 19.17 -18.48 0.12
N ALA A 253 18.61 -18.86 1.27
CA ALA A 253 19.31 -18.97 2.53
C ALA A 253 20.39 -20.04 2.46
N LEU A 254 20.07 -21.22 1.92
CA LEU A 254 21.01 -22.32 1.77
C LEU A 254 22.23 -21.92 0.93
N PHE A 255 22.05 -21.36 -0.26
CA PHE A 255 23.17 -20.91 -1.09
C PHE A 255 23.96 -19.75 -0.48
N SER A 256 23.26 -18.85 0.22
CA SER A 256 23.91 -17.75 0.94
C SER A 256 24.80 -18.25 2.07
N SER A 257 24.38 -19.31 2.80
CA SER A 257 25.16 -19.89 3.90
C SER A 257 26.48 -20.52 3.44
N PHE A 258 26.53 -20.98 2.19
CA PHE A 258 27.79 -21.44 1.54
C PHE A 258 28.61 -20.31 0.91
N GLY A 259 28.26 -19.04 1.16
CA GLY A 259 28.97 -17.88 0.60
C GLY A 259 28.70 -17.62 -0.88
N TRP A 260 27.80 -18.37 -1.52
CA TRP A 260 27.49 -18.21 -2.93
C TRP A 260 26.40 -17.15 -3.17
N ARG A 261 26.76 -15.88 -3.12
CA ARG A 261 25.85 -14.73 -3.30
C ARG A 261 25.08 -14.75 -4.63
N ASN A 262 25.73 -15.17 -5.72
CA ASN A 262 25.05 -15.31 -7.02
C ASN A 262 24.10 -16.50 -7.05
N GLY A 263 24.38 -17.56 -6.29
CA GLY A 263 23.51 -18.72 -6.14
C GLY A 263 22.15 -18.36 -5.53
N ALA A 264 22.11 -17.45 -4.56
CA ALA A 264 20.85 -16.97 -4.00
C ALA A 264 19.98 -16.27 -5.06
N LYS A 265 20.56 -15.46 -5.95
CA LYS A 265 19.82 -14.84 -7.07
C LYS A 265 19.33 -15.90 -8.07
N VAL A 266 20.19 -16.85 -8.42
CA VAL A 266 19.82 -17.98 -9.32
C VAL A 266 18.68 -18.78 -8.71
N ALA A 267 18.75 -19.10 -7.42
CA ALA A 267 17.69 -19.81 -6.72
C ALA A 267 16.34 -19.08 -6.79
N LYS A 268 16.33 -17.75 -6.56
CA LYS A 268 15.12 -16.92 -6.68
C LYS A 268 14.48 -17.05 -8.06
N TYR A 269 15.25 -16.89 -9.12
CA TYR A 269 14.72 -16.98 -10.49
C TYR A 269 14.33 -18.38 -10.87
N ALA A 270 15.11 -19.39 -10.46
CA ALA A 270 14.81 -20.80 -10.70
C ALA A 270 13.50 -21.21 -9.99
N CYS A 271 13.32 -20.83 -8.73
CA CYS A 271 12.06 -21.08 -8.01
C CYS A 271 10.88 -20.38 -8.68
N ASN A 272 11.01 -19.13 -9.07
CA ASN A 272 9.95 -18.43 -9.79
C ASN A 272 9.56 -19.17 -11.08
N TYR A 273 10.55 -19.64 -11.83
CA TYR A 273 10.31 -20.38 -13.07
C TYR A 273 9.75 -21.79 -12.84
N LEU A 274 10.28 -22.52 -11.86
CA LEU A 274 9.86 -23.91 -11.60
C LEU A 274 8.53 -24.00 -10.87
N LEU A 275 8.20 -22.99 -10.04
CA LEU A 275 7.02 -23.03 -9.17
C LEU A 275 5.89 -22.10 -9.65
N PHE A 276 6.05 -21.42 -10.81
CA PHE A 276 5.04 -20.47 -11.30
C PHE A 276 3.65 -21.10 -11.49
N PHE A 277 3.59 -22.40 -11.78
CA PHE A 277 2.33 -23.12 -11.96
C PHE A 277 1.50 -23.21 -10.68
N LEU A 278 2.11 -23.06 -9.49
CA LEU A 278 1.42 -23.06 -8.20
C LEU A 278 0.35 -21.95 -8.12
N ARG A 279 0.56 -20.84 -8.82
CA ARG A 279 -0.45 -19.77 -8.92
C ARG A 279 -1.78 -20.24 -9.52
N PHE A 280 -1.77 -21.26 -10.39
CA PHE A 280 -2.98 -21.81 -10.98
C PHE A 280 -3.71 -22.73 -9.99
N LEU A 281 -2.96 -23.49 -9.20
CA LEU A 281 -3.51 -24.27 -8.08
C LEU A 281 -4.10 -23.36 -7.01
N ASP A 282 -3.46 -22.24 -6.76
CA ASP A 282 -3.90 -21.26 -5.78
C ASP A 282 -5.32 -20.76 -6.05
N ALA A 283 -5.70 -20.60 -7.30
CA ALA A 283 -7.05 -20.22 -7.71
C ALA A 283 -8.14 -21.19 -7.18
N ARG A 284 -7.81 -22.46 -6.98
CA ARG A 284 -8.68 -23.48 -6.38
C ARG A 284 -8.50 -23.56 -4.87
N LEU A 285 -7.24 -23.62 -4.42
CA LEU A 285 -6.91 -23.84 -3.01
C LEU A 285 -7.37 -22.70 -2.09
N ARG A 286 -7.30 -21.46 -2.54
CA ARG A 286 -7.73 -20.28 -1.73
C ARG A 286 -9.19 -20.33 -1.27
N ARG A 287 -10.03 -21.18 -1.88
CA ARG A 287 -11.42 -21.42 -1.46
C ARG A 287 -11.50 -22.35 -0.24
N SER A 288 -10.41 -23.04 0.09
CA SER A 288 -10.34 -23.89 1.27
C SER A 288 -10.14 -23.04 2.54
N PRO A 289 -10.87 -23.30 3.63
CA PRO A 289 -10.63 -22.65 4.90
C PRO A 289 -9.19 -22.79 5.41
N VAL A 290 -8.51 -23.91 5.14
CA VAL A 290 -7.10 -24.11 5.49
C VAL A 290 -6.19 -23.09 4.79
N SER A 291 -6.53 -22.72 3.56
CA SER A 291 -5.74 -21.71 2.81
C SER A 291 -5.86 -20.31 3.39
N ILE A 292 -6.92 -20.04 4.14
CA ILE A 292 -7.06 -18.78 4.87
C ILE A 292 -6.01 -18.67 5.98
N ASP A 293 -5.73 -19.78 6.70
CA ASP A 293 -4.75 -19.77 7.80
C ASP A 293 -3.30 -19.65 7.32
N ALA A 294 -3.03 -19.99 6.05
CA ALA A 294 -1.70 -19.99 5.44
C ALA A 294 -1.62 -19.10 4.18
N ALA A 295 -2.46 -18.11 4.06
CA ALA A 295 -2.48 -17.22 2.90
C ALA A 295 -1.19 -16.42 2.77
N ALA A 296 -0.74 -16.16 1.54
CA ALA A 296 0.37 -15.26 1.30
C ALA A 296 -0.02 -13.80 1.58
N SER A 297 -1.23 -13.40 1.18
CA SER A 297 -1.72 -12.02 1.34
C SER A 297 -3.24 -11.95 1.46
N TYR A 298 -3.72 -10.89 2.12
CA TYR A 298 -5.13 -10.57 2.28
C TYR A 298 -5.48 -9.20 1.72
N TYR A 299 -6.78 -8.99 1.45
CA TYR A 299 -7.35 -7.69 1.24
C TYR A 299 -8.46 -7.42 2.25
N TYR A 300 -8.73 -6.15 2.45
CA TYR A 300 -9.81 -5.64 3.28
C TYR A 300 -10.54 -4.53 2.55
N ILE A 301 -11.86 -4.63 2.46
CA ILE A 301 -12.74 -3.55 2.06
C ILE A 301 -13.67 -3.28 3.24
N GLY A 302 -13.75 -2.03 3.67
CA GLY A 302 -14.59 -1.64 4.79
C GLY A 302 -15.22 -0.27 4.58
N ARG A 303 -16.31 -0.06 5.27
CA ARG A 303 -17.06 1.21 5.30
C ARG A 303 -16.78 1.93 6.59
N ARG A 304 -16.41 3.20 6.54
CA ARG A 304 -16.24 4.03 7.73
C ARG A 304 -17.48 3.98 8.62
N SER A 305 -17.29 3.76 9.91
CA SER A 305 -18.34 3.71 10.91
C SER A 305 -17.95 4.54 12.13
N GLU A 306 -18.91 5.14 12.77
CA GLU A 306 -18.73 5.76 14.09
C GLU A 306 -18.78 4.71 15.22
N GLN A 307 -19.33 3.53 14.94
CA GLN A 307 -19.34 2.40 15.86
C GLN A 307 -18.06 1.55 15.66
N MET A 308 -17.53 1.07 16.77
CA MET A 308 -16.34 0.22 16.79
C MET A 308 -16.76 -1.23 17.02
N LEU A 309 -16.25 -2.15 16.20
CA LEU A 309 -16.45 -3.59 16.38
C LEU A 309 -15.93 -4.04 17.75
N ALA A 310 -16.75 -4.76 18.50
CA ALA A 310 -16.34 -5.40 19.73
C ALA A 310 -15.41 -6.61 19.45
N ASP A 311 -14.54 -6.93 20.39
CA ASP A 311 -13.60 -8.06 20.21
C ASP A 311 -14.32 -9.40 19.97
N ARG A 312 -15.48 -9.61 20.57
CA ARG A 312 -16.33 -10.81 20.35
C ARG A 312 -16.85 -10.89 18.91
N GLU A 313 -17.22 -9.77 18.31
CA GLU A 313 -17.66 -9.72 16.91
C GLU A 313 -16.50 -10.06 15.97
N ILE A 314 -15.30 -9.53 16.26
CA ILE A 314 -14.09 -9.83 15.47
C ILE A 314 -13.75 -11.32 15.54
N VAL A 315 -13.78 -11.93 16.73
CA VAL A 315 -13.52 -13.37 16.91
C VAL A 315 -14.58 -14.20 16.16
N ALA A 316 -15.84 -13.80 16.15
CA ALA A 316 -16.90 -14.49 15.41
C ALA A 316 -16.70 -14.45 13.88
N MET A 317 -15.87 -13.54 13.35
CA MET A 317 -15.54 -13.44 11.93
C MET A 317 -14.40 -14.40 11.51
N PHE A 318 -13.93 -15.30 12.41
CA PHE A 318 -12.91 -16.29 12.04
C PHE A 318 -13.46 -17.23 10.97
N LYS A 319 -12.65 -17.45 9.92
CA LYS A 319 -13.01 -18.32 8.76
C LYS A 319 -12.03 -19.47 8.54
N GLY A 320 -10.94 -19.52 9.27
CA GLY A 320 -9.94 -20.59 9.20
C GLY A 320 -10.41 -21.89 9.85
N VAL A 321 -9.57 -22.92 9.82
CA VAL A 321 -9.89 -24.25 10.37
C VAL A 321 -9.37 -24.40 11.79
N GLY A 322 -8.38 -23.59 12.21
CA GLY A 322 -7.80 -23.70 13.55
C GLY A 322 -7.21 -25.08 13.82
N LEU A 323 -6.41 -25.61 12.90
CA LEU A 323 -5.86 -26.98 13.00
C LEU A 323 -4.84 -27.17 14.13
N CYS A 324 -4.52 -26.15 14.91
CA CYS A 324 -3.66 -26.28 16.07
C CYS A 324 -4.52 -26.72 17.27
N PRO A 325 -4.48 -27.99 17.70
CA PRO A 325 -5.07 -28.35 18.98
C PRO A 325 -4.19 -27.75 20.08
N TRP A 326 -4.81 -27.00 20.95
CA TRP A 326 -4.19 -26.55 22.21
C TRP A 326 -4.31 -27.67 23.23
#